data_194c0271ac24524e63071658e3c1e122
#
_entry.id   194c0271ac24524e63071658e3c1e122
#
_cell.length_a   1.000
_cell.length_b   1.000
_cell.length_c   1.000
_cell.angle_alpha   90.00
_cell.angle_beta   90.00
_cell.angle_gamma   90.00
#
_symmetry.space_group_name_H-M   'P 1'
#
loop_
_entity.id
_entity.type
_entity.pdbx_description
1 polymer ?
#
loop_
_entity_poly.entity_id
_entity_poly.type
_entity_poly.pdbx_seq_one_letter_code
_entity_poly.pdbx_strand_id
1 'polypeptide(L)'
;MKVLQLKTKINSKITIALTELDAVAAEFDCEGERVAQIGNYVDNLNSSRNNKLILYSIVAGAAASIAGGIVHDEGWSNAIDIGGGILGAGFGLATLNPKGKKVEFIHQRNLLRDIWKEKLESPNFPPFIWYMYTEKKFSNREERSIIGNMKMRWLHYQFDDNKEAADQSVIFSDGGYYRADDLHNRAAMLNQMQSATRTINQNINYLLLDLDKLIL
;
A
#
# COMPACT_ATOMS: atom_id res chain seq x y z
N MET A 1 -20.35 -30.40 21.83
CA MET A 1 -19.62 -29.29 22.48
C MET A 1 -18.30 -28.95 21.78
N LYS A 2 -17.37 -29.89 21.53
CA LYS A 2 -16.06 -29.63 20.86
C LYS A 2 -16.22 -29.05 19.43
N VAL A 3 -17.16 -29.53 18.62
CA VAL A 3 -17.39 -29.06 17.23
C VAL A 3 -17.82 -27.58 17.22
N LEU A 4 -18.75 -27.19 18.10
CA LEU A 4 -19.24 -25.82 18.19
C LEU A 4 -18.11 -24.86 18.62
N GLN A 5 -17.27 -25.26 19.58
CA GLN A 5 -16.14 -24.48 20.01
C GLN A 5 -15.11 -24.29 18.87
N LEU A 6 -14.86 -25.34 18.07
CA LEU A 6 -13.98 -25.28 16.93
C LEU A 6 -14.52 -24.34 15.84
N LYS A 7 -15.81 -24.46 15.53
CA LYS A 7 -16.50 -23.57 14.58
C LYS A 7 -16.39 -22.10 15.01
N THR A 8 -16.67 -21.80 16.28
CA THR A 8 -16.55 -20.43 16.81
C THR A 8 -15.12 -19.91 16.69
N LYS A 9 -14.12 -20.74 17.00
CA LYS A 9 -12.71 -20.37 16.90
C LYS A 9 -12.29 -20.11 15.44
N ILE A 10 -12.74 -20.94 14.50
CA ILE A 10 -12.47 -20.74 13.05
C ILE A 10 -13.09 -19.43 12.59
N ASN A 11 -14.39 -19.21 12.87
CA ASN A 11 -15.07 -17.98 12.47
C ASN A 11 -14.40 -16.73 13.05
N SER A 12 -14.00 -16.76 14.31
CA SER A 12 -13.26 -15.65 14.94
C SER A 12 -11.94 -15.37 14.21
N LYS A 13 -11.16 -16.40 13.85
CA LYS A 13 -9.91 -16.23 13.12
C LYS A 13 -10.13 -15.68 11.71
N ILE A 14 -11.17 -16.12 11.01
CA ILE A 14 -11.51 -15.61 9.69
C ILE A 14 -11.95 -14.15 9.77
N THR A 15 -12.77 -13.79 10.77
CA THR A 15 -13.20 -12.40 10.97
C THR A 15 -12.00 -11.47 11.20
N ILE A 16 -11.04 -11.87 12.04
CA ILE A 16 -9.80 -11.11 12.25
C ILE A 16 -9.03 -10.95 10.92
N ALA A 17 -8.85 -12.05 10.19
CA ALA A 17 -8.15 -12.04 8.91
C ALA A 17 -8.79 -11.10 7.88
N LEU A 18 -10.14 -11.11 7.77
CA LEU A 18 -10.88 -10.20 6.90
C LEU A 18 -10.70 -8.75 7.31
N THR A 19 -10.75 -8.46 8.62
CA THR A 19 -10.55 -7.10 9.15
C THR A 19 -9.12 -6.60 8.86
N GLU A 20 -8.11 -7.44 9.02
CA GLU A 20 -6.72 -7.10 8.68
C GLU A 20 -6.55 -6.85 7.18
N LEU A 21 -7.17 -7.67 6.32
CA LEU A 21 -7.16 -7.47 4.86
C LEU A 21 -7.81 -6.14 4.46
N ASP A 22 -8.96 -5.82 5.03
CA ASP A 22 -9.64 -4.56 4.77
C ASP A 22 -8.81 -3.36 5.23
N ALA A 23 -8.18 -3.45 6.38
CA ALA A 23 -7.30 -2.39 6.90
C ALA A 23 -6.09 -2.17 5.97
N VAL A 24 -5.42 -3.23 5.52
CA VAL A 24 -4.29 -3.13 4.58
C VAL A 24 -4.74 -2.62 3.21
N ALA A 25 -5.89 -3.07 2.71
CA ALA A 25 -6.44 -2.56 1.45
C ALA A 25 -6.77 -1.06 1.53
N ALA A 26 -7.36 -0.61 2.65
CA ALA A 26 -7.65 0.80 2.89
C ALA A 26 -6.37 1.64 3.00
N GLU A 27 -5.31 1.11 3.59
CA GLU A 27 -4.02 1.80 3.66
C GLU A 27 -3.41 2.00 2.27
N PHE A 28 -3.43 0.97 1.43
CA PHE A 28 -2.98 1.09 0.03
C PHE A 28 -3.80 2.12 -0.75
N ASP A 29 -5.12 2.15 -0.55
CA ASP A 29 -6.03 3.09 -1.18
C ASP A 29 -5.69 4.54 -0.81
N CYS A 30 -5.66 4.82 0.49
CA CYS A 30 -5.33 6.14 1.02
C CYS A 30 -3.95 6.64 0.59
N GLU A 31 -2.94 5.79 0.69
CA GLU A 31 -1.58 6.15 0.27
C GLU A 31 -1.52 6.36 -1.24
N GLY A 32 -2.18 5.50 -2.03
CA GLY A 32 -2.27 5.61 -3.48
C GLY A 32 -2.93 6.91 -3.92
N GLU A 33 -4.06 7.25 -3.33
CA GLU A 33 -4.79 8.48 -3.62
C GLU A 33 -3.96 9.72 -3.25
N ARG A 34 -3.37 9.73 -2.06
CA ARG A 34 -2.51 10.83 -1.61
C ARG A 34 -1.33 11.07 -2.56
N VAL A 35 -0.63 10.00 -2.95
CA VAL A 35 0.51 10.08 -3.87
C VAL A 35 0.07 10.55 -5.25
N ALA A 36 -1.08 10.08 -5.76
CA ALA A 36 -1.66 10.54 -7.03
C ALA A 36 -1.99 12.03 -7.00
N GLN A 37 -2.56 12.55 -5.90
CA GLN A 37 -2.84 13.98 -5.74
C GLN A 37 -1.56 14.82 -5.81
N ILE A 38 -0.47 14.36 -5.16
CA ILE A 38 0.83 15.04 -5.21
C ILE A 38 1.39 14.99 -6.65
N GLY A 39 1.28 13.84 -7.34
CA GLY A 39 1.66 13.70 -8.75
C GLY A 39 0.96 14.72 -9.64
N ASN A 40 -0.36 14.81 -9.53
CA ASN A 40 -1.18 15.80 -10.25
C ASN A 40 -0.77 17.23 -9.93
N TYR A 41 -0.42 17.52 -8.69
CA TYR A 41 0.08 18.84 -8.32
C TYR A 41 1.42 19.17 -8.99
N VAL A 42 2.36 18.22 -9.01
CA VAL A 42 3.65 18.39 -9.69
C VAL A 42 3.44 18.60 -11.19
N ASP A 43 2.51 17.89 -11.81
CA ASP A 43 2.12 18.10 -13.23
C ASP A 43 1.58 19.52 -13.44
N ASN A 44 0.72 20.00 -12.57
CA ASN A 44 0.21 21.38 -12.61
C ASN A 44 1.33 22.41 -12.45
N LEU A 45 2.32 22.14 -11.61
CA LEU A 45 3.51 23.01 -11.48
C LEU A 45 4.40 22.97 -12.73
N ASN A 46 4.44 21.84 -13.43
CA ASN A 46 5.17 21.72 -14.70
C ASN A 46 4.47 22.45 -15.82
N SER A 47 3.12 22.43 -15.83
CA SER A 47 2.29 23.04 -16.89
C SER A 47 2.01 24.52 -16.67
N SER A 48 2.01 25.03 -15.45
CA SER A 48 1.74 26.44 -15.17
C SER A 48 2.69 27.05 -14.13
N ARG A 49 3.29 28.19 -14.49
CA ARG A 49 4.19 28.97 -13.62
C ARG A 49 3.50 29.66 -12.44
N ASN A 50 2.18 29.60 -12.30
CA ASN A 50 1.43 30.58 -11.49
C ASN A 50 0.59 30.06 -10.31
N ASN A 51 0.49 28.78 -9.99
CA ASN A 51 -0.40 28.32 -8.90
C ASN A 51 0.36 27.80 -7.66
N LYS A 52 0.83 28.71 -6.83
CA LYS A 52 1.59 28.40 -5.58
C LYS A 52 0.74 28.12 -4.34
N LEU A 53 -0.60 28.26 -4.37
CA LEU A 53 -1.38 28.47 -3.12
C LEU A 53 -2.33 27.34 -2.68
N ILE A 54 -2.52 26.28 -3.43
CA ILE A 54 -3.59 25.27 -3.14
C ILE A 54 -3.12 24.08 -2.30
N LEU A 55 -1.83 23.87 -2.13
CA LEU A 55 -1.29 22.61 -1.57
C LEU A 55 -1.58 22.35 -0.09
N TYR A 56 -1.63 23.40 0.72
CA TYR A 56 -1.69 23.23 2.18
C TYR A 56 -3.01 22.66 2.71
N SER A 57 -4.11 22.82 1.99
CA SER A 57 -5.43 22.36 2.44
C SER A 57 -5.70 20.88 2.18
N ILE A 58 -5.06 20.28 1.17
CA ILE A 58 -5.32 18.89 0.75
C ILE A 58 -4.58 17.89 1.64
N VAL A 59 -3.34 18.23 2.01
CA VAL A 59 -2.50 17.34 2.82
C VAL A 59 -2.99 17.22 4.27
N ALA A 60 -3.57 18.29 4.82
CA ALA A 60 -4.07 18.32 6.19
C ALA A 60 -5.40 17.57 6.39
N GLY A 61 -6.24 17.51 5.36
CA GLY A 61 -7.59 16.93 5.48
C GLY A 61 -7.67 15.40 5.43
N ALA A 62 -6.74 14.76 4.73
CA ALA A 62 -6.78 13.32 4.52
C ALA A 62 -6.26 12.50 5.71
N ALA A 63 -5.42 13.10 6.56
CA ALA A 63 -4.80 12.38 7.68
C ALA A 63 -5.75 12.22 8.90
N ALA A 64 -6.80 13.04 9.01
CA ALA A 64 -7.64 13.09 10.21
C ALA A 64 -8.76 12.03 10.26
N SER A 65 -9.13 11.42 9.12
CA SER A 65 -10.37 10.65 9.04
C SER A 65 -10.22 9.14 9.29
N ILE A 66 -9.00 8.60 9.30
CA ILE A 66 -8.78 7.15 9.42
C ILE A 66 -8.33 6.71 10.82
N ALA A 67 -7.76 7.62 11.60
CA ALA A 67 -7.18 7.30 12.91
C ALA A 67 -8.21 6.94 14.01
N GLY A 68 -9.49 7.11 13.77
CA GLY A 68 -10.49 7.13 14.86
C GLY A 68 -11.22 5.84 15.15
N GLY A 69 -11.00 4.70 14.48
CA GLY A 69 -12.07 3.73 14.61
C GLY A 69 -11.80 2.23 14.65
N ILE A 70 -10.64 1.69 14.36
CA ILE A 70 -10.63 0.27 14.00
C ILE A 70 -9.67 -0.65 14.77
N VAL A 71 -8.65 -0.18 15.49
CA VAL A 71 -7.66 -1.11 16.04
C VAL A 71 -7.35 -0.89 17.52
N HIS A 72 -7.65 -1.91 18.30
CA HIS A 72 -7.43 -2.00 19.77
C HIS A 72 -6.23 -2.90 20.12
N ASP A 73 -5.23 -3.03 19.27
CA ASP A 73 -4.05 -3.84 19.56
C ASP A 73 -2.80 -2.94 19.67
N GLU A 74 -2.10 -3.02 20.80
CA GLU A 74 -0.97 -2.14 21.15
C GLU A 74 0.19 -2.18 20.14
N GLY A 75 0.34 -3.26 19.38
CA GLY A 75 1.35 -3.37 18.33
C GLY A 75 1.02 -2.59 17.06
N TRP A 76 -0.24 -2.31 16.82
CA TRP A 76 -0.76 -1.62 15.63
C TRP A 76 -1.14 -0.17 15.90
N SER A 77 -1.48 0.19 17.15
CA SER A 77 -1.73 1.57 17.55
C SER A 77 -0.51 2.45 17.26
N ASN A 78 0.70 1.96 17.53
CA ASN A 78 1.94 2.65 17.19
C ASN A 78 2.15 2.82 15.68
N ALA A 79 1.64 1.93 14.84
CA ALA A 79 1.71 2.06 13.37
C ALA A 79 0.66 3.04 12.81
N ILE A 80 -0.46 3.21 13.51
CA ILE A 80 -1.56 4.13 13.14
C ILE A 80 -1.32 5.53 13.68
N ASP A 81 -0.78 5.69 14.89
CA ASP A 81 -0.33 6.97 15.43
C ASP A 81 0.77 7.61 14.58
N ILE A 82 1.58 6.78 13.92
CA ILE A 82 2.57 7.21 12.95
C ILE A 82 1.92 7.70 11.64
N GLY A 83 0.76 7.13 11.24
CA GLY A 83 -0.01 7.59 10.08
C GLY A 83 -0.56 9.02 10.21
N GLY A 84 -0.84 9.47 11.44
CA GLY A 84 -1.27 10.84 11.74
C GLY A 84 -0.14 11.87 11.71
N GLY A 85 1.12 11.43 11.76
CA GLY A 85 2.29 12.30 11.85
C GLY A 85 2.88 12.81 10.53
N ILE A 86 2.22 12.61 9.38
CA ILE A 86 2.73 13.07 8.07
C ILE A 86 2.55 14.59 7.87
N LEU A 87 2.56 15.33 8.93
CA LEU A 87 2.61 16.81 8.90
C LEU A 87 4.02 17.35 8.65
N GLY A 88 5.00 16.46 8.40
CA GLY A 88 6.39 16.83 8.17
C GLY A 88 6.87 16.68 6.73
N ALA A 89 5.99 16.54 5.74
CA ALA A 89 6.43 16.64 4.35
C ALA A 89 6.83 18.10 4.06
N GLY A 90 8.08 18.43 4.40
CA GLY A 90 8.70 19.67 3.96
C GLY A 90 8.79 19.64 2.44
N PHE A 91 7.93 20.39 1.76
CA PHE A 91 8.00 20.56 0.32
C PHE A 91 9.10 21.57 -0.01
N GLY A 92 10.34 21.09 -0.07
CA GLY A 92 11.41 21.82 -0.71
C GLY A 92 11.20 21.81 -2.23
N LEU A 93 10.87 22.96 -2.80
CA LEU A 93 10.89 23.11 -4.26
C LEU A 93 12.34 23.10 -4.72
N ALA A 94 12.85 21.97 -5.13
CA ALA A 94 14.17 21.90 -5.75
C ALA A 94 14.12 22.54 -7.15
N THR A 95 15.10 23.35 -7.36
CA THR A 95 15.38 24.20 -8.52
C THR A 95 15.10 23.56 -9.89
N LEU A 96 14.67 24.41 -10.81
CA LEU A 96 14.39 24.15 -12.22
C LEU A 96 15.39 23.19 -12.87
N ASN A 97 14.94 21.95 -13.04
CA ASN A 97 15.65 20.96 -13.83
C ASN A 97 14.92 20.82 -15.19
N PRO A 98 15.60 20.78 -16.35
CA PRO A 98 14.96 20.61 -17.65
C PRO A 98 14.10 19.35 -17.78
N LYS A 99 14.22 18.40 -16.86
CA LYS A 99 13.41 17.17 -16.79
C LYS A 99 12.15 17.27 -15.91
N GLY A 100 11.67 18.49 -15.61
CA GLY A 100 10.48 18.73 -14.79
C GLY A 100 10.80 19.01 -13.30
N LYS A 101 9.83 19.57 -12.61
CA LYS A 101 9.92 19.86 -11.17
C LYS A 101 9.90 18.56 -10.37
N LYS A 102 10.59 18.60 -9.23
CA LYS A 102 10.58 17.55 -8.24
C LYS A 102 10.02 18.11 -6.94
N VAL A 103 9.39 17.23 -6.16
CA VAL A 103 8.99 17.50 -4.78
C VAL A 103 9.70 16.55 -3.85
N GLU A 104 10.04 17.02 -2.67
CA GLU A 104 10.53 16.16 -1.61
C GLU A 104 9.35 15.44 -0.98
N PHE A 105 9.45 14.11 -0.89
CA PHE A 105 8.45 13.27 -0.27
C PHE A 105 9.14 12.20 0.56
N ILE A 106 8.86 12.19 1.87
CA ILE A 106 9.45 11.26 2.84
C ILE A 106 8.41 10.25 3.25
N HIS A 107 8.78 8.98 3.25
CA HIS A 107 7.95 7.88 3.73
C HIS A 107 8.32 7.57 5.17
N GLN A 108 7.36 7.65 6.09
CA GLN A 108 7.54 7.09 7.43
C GLN A 108 7.62 5.57 7.36
N ARG A 109 6.86 4.97 6.45
CA ARG A 109 6.77 3.54 6.19
C ARG A 109 6.61 3.32 4.69
N ASN A 110 7.49 2.56 4.08
CA ASN A 110 7.39 2.26 2.66
C ASN A 110 6.93 0.81 2.42
N LEU A 111 5.63 0.63 2.22
CA LEU A 111 5.01 -0.66 1.95
C LEU A 111 5.55 -1.31 0.67
N LEU A 112 5.78 -0.52 -0.39
CA LEU A 112 6.27 -1.03 -1.67
C LEU A 112 7.70 -1.55 -1.60
N ARG A 113 8.53 -0.99 -0.71
CA ARG A 113 9.90 -1.45 -0.51
C ARG A 113 9.97 -2.90 -0.05
N ASP A 114 9.14 -3.29 0.92
CA ASP A 114 9.18 -4.64 1.46
C ASP A 114 8.70 -5.66 0.41
N ILE A 115 7.71 -5.28 -0.40
CA ILE A 115 7.23 -6.06 -1.53
C ILE A 115 8.32 -6.20 -2.59
N TRP A 116 8.97 -5.10 -2.99
CA TRP A 116 10.04 -5.11 -3.99
C TRP A 116 11.22 -5.98 -3.56
N LYS A 117 11.60 -5.89 -2.28
CA LYS A 117 12.72 -6.65 -1.70
C LYS A 117 12.37 -8.10 -1.38
N GLU A 118 11.10 -8.50 -1.48
CA GLU A 118 10.63 -9.86 -1.14
C GLU A 118 11.21 -10.35 0.20
N LYS A 119 11.11 -9.51 1.23
CA LYS A 119 11.64 -9.85 2.56
C LYS A 119 10.97 -11.11 3.10
N LEU A 120 11.71 -11.92 3.87
CA LEU A 120 11.14 -13.08 4.57
C LEU A 120 10.05 -12.66 5.57
N GLU A 121 10.29 -11.56 6.27
CA GLU A 121 9.34 -10.95 7.22
C GLU A 121 9.25 -9.46 6.95
N SER A 122 8.08 -8.88 7.19
CA SER A 122 7.88 -7.45 7.07
C SER A 122 7.23 -6.89 8.34
N PRO A 123 7.85 -5.90 8.99
CA PRO A 123 7.23 -5.21 10.13
C PRO A 123 6.09 -4.29 9.70
N ASN A 124 5.95 -4.06 8.39
CA ASN A 124 4.95 -3.15 7.82
C ASN A 124 3.61 -3.83 7.51
N PHE A 125 3.54 -5.16 7.64
CA PHE A 125 2.33 -5.94 7.35
C PHE A 125 1.98 -6.87 8.50
N PRO A 126 0.69 -7.17 8.75
CA PRO A 126 0.30 -8.26 9.62
C PRO A 126 0.94 -9.57 9.16
N PRO A 127 1.42 -10.43 10.09
CA PRO A 127 2.10 -11.67 9.72
C PRO A 127 1.25 -12.58 8.83
N PHE A 128 -0.07 -12.63 9.07
CA PHE A 128 -1.00 -13.40 8.25
C PHE A 128 -1.06 -12.88 6.81
N ILE A 129 -1.17 -11.57 6.62
CA ILE A 129 -1.22 -10.94 5.30
C ILE A 129 0.10 -11.15 4.56
N TRP A 130 1.22 -10.94 5.27
CA TRP A 130 2.54 -11.15 4.68
C TRP A 130 2.74 -12.59 4.22
N TYR A 131 2.31 -13.55 5.03
CA TYR A 131 2.31 -14.97 4.67
C TYR A 131 1.51 -15.23 3.38
N MET A 132 0.31 -14.67 3.26
CA MET A 132 -0.49 -14.83 2.04
C MET A 132 0.16 -14.18 0.81
N TYR A 133 0.85 -13.07 0.99
CA TYR A 133 1.53 -12.39 -0.11
C TYR A 133 2.76 -13.16 -0.62
N THR A 134 3.46 -13.85 0.27
CA THR A 134 4.72 -14.54 -0.03
C THR A 134 4.57 -15.98 -0.48
N GLU A 135 3.49 -16.65 -0.07
CA GLU A 135 3.23 -18.05 -0.41
C GLU A 135 2.60 -18.21 -1.80
N LYS A 136 3.18 -19.09 -2.62
CA LYS A 136 2.74 -19.32 -4.01
C LYS A 136 1.31 -19.82 -4.11
N LYS A 137 0.87 -20.65 -3.17
CA LYS A 137 -0.46 -21.29 -3.16
C LYS A 137 -1.64 -20.29 -3.08
N PHE A 138 -1.38 -19.04 -2.70
CA PHE A 138 -2.40 -17.98 -2.67
C PHE A 138 -2.44 -17.14 -3.94
N SER A 139 -1.55 -17.44 -4.89
CA SER A 139 -1.54 -16.80 -6.20
C SER A 139 -2.37 -17.59 -7.20
N ASN A 140 -3.09 -16.91 -8.08
CA ASN A 140 -3.97 -17.53 -9.08
C ASN A 140 -3.26 -18.52 -10.03
N ARG A 141 -1.93 -18.43 -10.18
CA ARG A 141 -1.13 -19.28 -11.08
C ARG A 141 -0.23 -20.25 -10.35
N GLU A 142 -0.08 -20.14 -9.03
CA GLU A 142 0.79 -20.98 -8.19
C GLU A 142 2.28 -21.06 -8.61
N GLU A 143 2.66 -20.44 -9.71
CA GLU A 143 4.04 -20.39 -10.19
C GLU A 143 4.89 -19.43 -9.33
N ARG A 144 4.32 -18.29 -8.98
CA ARG A 144 4.93 -17.25 -8.16
C ARG A 144 3.94 -16.78 -7.10
N SER A 145 4.48 -16.24 -6.01
CA SER A 145 3.68 -15.58 -4.99
C SER A 145 2.98 -14.31 -5.54
N ILE A 146 2.04 -13.77 -4.79
CA ILE A 146 1.35 -12.52 -5.16
C ILE A 146 2.37 -11.40 -5.34
N ILE A 147 3.29 -11.20 -4.37
CA ILE A 147 4.32 -10.14 -4.48
C ILE A 147 5.31 -10.43 -5.60
N GLY A 148 5.67 -11.68 -5.86
CA GLY A 148 6.52 -12.05 -7.00
C GLY A 148 5.89 -11.69 -8.34
N ASN A 149 4.57 -11.89 -8.51
CA ASN A 149 3.83 -11.48 -9.70
C ASN A 149 3.76 -9.95 -9.81
N MET A 150 3.55 -9.24 -8.69
CA MET A 150 3.53 -7.76 -8.68
C MET A 150 4.89 -7.19 -9.06
N LYS A 151 5.96 -7.71 -8.50
CA LYS A 151 7.33 -7.29 -8.81
C LYS A 151 7.65 -7.46 -10.30
N MET A 152 7.31 -8.61 -10.91
CA MET A 152 7.49 -8.83 -12.35
C MET A 152 6.69 -7.83 -13.18
N ARG A 153 5.44 -7.56 -12.79
CA ARG A 153 4.59 -6.59 -13.46
C ARG A 153 5.17 -5.18 -13.38
N TRP A 154 5.63 -4.77 -12.19
CA TRP A 154 6.24 -3.45 -11.99
C TRP A 154 7.53 -3.31 -12.78
N LEU A 155 8.38 -4.35 -12.77
CA LEU A 155 9.61 -4.35 -13.56
C LEU A 155 9.33 -4.13 -15.05
N HIS A 156 8.33 -4.81 -15.58
CA HIS A 156 7.96 -4.72 -17.00
C HIS A 156 7.31 -3.37 -17.35
N TYR A 157 6.28 -2.95 -16.60
CA TYR A 157 5.45 -1.80 -17.02
C TYR A 157 5.94 -0.44 -16.51
N GLN A 158 6.68 -0.39 -15.41
CA GLN A 158 7.18 0.86 -14.83
C GLN A 158 8.68 1.08 -15.05
N PHE A 159 9.42 0.03 -15.35
CA PHE A 159 10.88 0.10 -15.48
C PHE A 159 11.41 -0.50 -16.77
N ASP A 160 10.56 -0.83 -17.76
CA ASP A 160 10.95 -1.37 -19.08
C ASP A 160 11.94 -2.55 -18.95
N ASP A 161 11.68 -3.46 -18.00
CA ASP A 161 12.53 -4.61 -17.64
C ASP A 161 13.94 -4.24 -17.13
N ASN A 162 14.18 -2.96 -16.82
CA ASN A 162 15.45 -2.48 -16.27
C ASN A 162 15.49 -2.63 -14.75
N LYS A 163 16.03 -3.76 -14.29
CA LYS A 163 16.14 -4.08 -12.86
C LYS A 163 17.02 -3.10 -12.09
N GLU A 164 18.11 -2.61 -12.69
CA GLU A 164 19.01 -1.67 -12.03
C GLU A 164 18.31 -0.33 -11.77
N ALA A 165 17.58 0.19 -12.76
CA ALA A 165 16.77 1.40 -12.58
C ALA A 165 15.71 1.22 -11.50
N ALA A 166 15.08 0.05 -11.44
CA ALA A 166 14.10 -0.27 -10.41
C ALA A 166 14.73 -0.33 -9.01
N ASP A 167 15.86 -1.01 -8.85
CA ASP A 167 16.56 -1.15 -7.57
C ASP A 167 17.07 0.21 -7.03
N GLN A 168 17.38 1.16 -7.91
CA GLN A 168 17.81 2.52 -7.57
C GLN A 168 16.65 3.53 -7.47
N SER A 169 15.43 3.11 -7.75
CA SER A 169 14.27 4.00 -7.78
C SER A 169 13.96 4.58 -6.40
N VAL A 170 13.67 5.88 -6.36
CA VAL A 170 13.19 6.58 -5.17
C VAL A 170 11.89 5.98 -4.61
N ILE A 171 11.10 5.30 -5.44
CA ILE A 171 9.85 4.64 -5.07
C ILE A 171 10.04 3.62 -3.94
N PHE A 172 11.18 2.92 -3.93
CA PHE A 172 11.49 1.88 -2.95
C PHE A 172 12.44 2.35 -1.83
N SER A 173 12.80 3.64 -1.80
CA SER A 173 13.64 4.25 -0.76
C SER A 173 12.83 4.72 0.45
N ASP A 174 13.49 5.35 1.42
CA ASP A 174 12.82 6.00 2.56
C ASP A 174 12.21 7.37 2.20
N GLY A 175 12.34 7.79 0.95
CA GLY A 175 11.89 9.06 0.42
C GLY A 175 12.98 9.75 -0.36
N GLY A 176 12.69 10.95 -0.84
CA GLY A 176 13.59 11.76 -1.63
C GLY A 176 12.86 12.70 -2.58
N TYR A 177 13.53 13.06 -3.65
CA TYR A 177 12.99 13.99 -4.65
C TYR A 177 12.27 13.22 -5.77
N TYR A 178 10.95 13.27 -5.77
CA TYR A 178 10.06 12.63 -6.73
C TYR A 178 9.71 13.55 -7.89
N ARG A 179 9.68 13.01 -9.10
CA ARG A 179 9.00 13.59 -10.27
C ARG A 179 7.53 13.17 -10.28
N ALA A 180 6.74 13.82 -11.12
CA ALA A 180 5.35 13.43 -11.33
C ALA A 180 5.23 11.96 -11.75
N ASP A 181 6.03 11.50 -12.70
CA ASP A 181 6.04 10.11 -13.18
C ASP A 181 6.33 9.11 -12.04
N ASP A 182 7.31 9.41 -11.17
CA ASP A 182 7.62 8.56 -10.02
C ASP A 182 6.43 8.44 -9.06
N LEU A 183 5.70 9.55 -8.85
CA LEU A 183 4.52 9.59 -8.00
C LEU A 183 3.35 8.82 -8.64
N HIS A 184 3.09 9.00 -9.93
CA HIS A 184 2.06 8.26 -10.64
C HIS A 184 2.35 6.76 -10.68
N ASN A 185 3.60 6.37 -10.94
CA ASN A 185 4.03 4.98 -10.88
C ASN A 185 3.82 4.40 -9.48
N ARG A 186 4.22 5.13 -8.43
CA ARG A 186 3.99 4.71 -7.05
C ARG A 186 2.50 4.55 -6.74
N ALA A 187 1.66 5.49 -7.14
CA ALA A 187 0.21 5.40 -6.95
C ALA A 187 -0.37 4.18 -7.68
N ALA A 188 0.04 3.94 -8.92
CA ALA A 188 -0.38 2.77 -9.68
C ALA A 188 0.02 1.45 -9.02
N MET A 189 1.23 1.36 -8.46
CA MET A 189 1.70 0.18 -7.71
C MET A 189 0.87 -0.06 -6.45
N LEU A 190 0.57 0.99 -5.68
CA LEU A 190 -0.28 0.91 -4.48
C LEU A 190 -1.69 0.42 -4.84
N ASN A 191 -2.30 0.95 -5.91
CA ASN A 191 -3.61 0.53 -6.39
C ASN A 191 -3.62 -0.94 -6.86
N GLN A 192 -2.54 -1.40 -7.46
CA GLN A 192 -2.40 -2.82 -7.83
C GLN A 192 -2.33 -3.72 -6.59
N MET A 193 -1.61 -3.31 -5.55
CA MET A 193 -1.58 -4.05 -4.28
C MET A 193 -2.93 -4.03 -3.56
N GLN A 194 -3.63 -2.91 -3.56
CA GLN A 194 -5.01 -2.83 -3.06
C GLN A 194 -5.91 -3.85 -3.75
N SER A 195 -5.86 -3.91 -5.09
CA SER A 195 -6.66 -4.86 -5.88
C SER A 195 -6.31 -6.31 -5.56
N ALA A 196 -5.02 -6.63 -5.42
CA ALA A 196 -4.57 -7.97 -5.05
C ALA A 196 -5.05 -8.35 -3.64
N THR A 197 -5.00 -7.43 -2.69
CA THR A 197 -5.49 -7.62 -1.32
C THR A 197 -7.00 -7.90 -1.30
N ARG A 198 -7.79 -7.14 -2.06
CA ARG A 198 -9.22 -7.36 -2.19
C ARG A 198 -9.57 -8.71 -2.84
N THR A 199 -8.74 -9.21 -3.74
CA THR A 199 -8.93 -10.55 -4.32
C THR A 199 -8.77 -11.64 -3.26
N ILE A 200 -7.83 -11.51 -2.33
CA ILE A 200 -7.69 -12.43 -1.19
C ILE A 200 -8.96 -12.41 -0.33
N ASN A 201 -9.48 -11.23 -0.04
CA ASN A 201 -10.72 -11.05 0.72
C ASN A 201 -11.88 -11.81 0.06
N GLN A 202 -12.04 -11.71 -1.26
CA GLN A 202 -13.04 -12.47 -2.01
C GLN A 202 -12.86 -13.98 -1.87
N ASN A 203 -11.63 -14.48 -1.96
CA ASN A 203 -11.35 -15.91 -1.81
C ASN A 203 -11.70 -16.44 -0.41
N ILE A 204 -11.41 -15.66 0.63
CA ILE A 204 -11.82 -16.02 2.01
C ILE A 204 -13.34 -16.01 2.15
N ASN A 205 -14.03 -15.07 1.52
CA ASN A 205 -15.49 -15.03 1.53
C ASN A 205 -16.10 -16.27 0.84
N TYR A 206 -15.54 -16.71 -0.30
CA TYR A 206 -15.99 -17.97 -0.92
C TYR A 206 -15.76 -19.18 -0.01
N LEU A 207 -14.61 -19.25 0.67
CA LEU A 207 -14.36 -20.31 1.66
C LEU A 207 -15.41 -20.31 2.78
N LEU A 208 -15.80 -19.14 3.29
CA LEU A 208 -16.86 -19.02 4.30
C LEU A 208 -18.19 -19.55 3.81
N LEU A 209 -18.59 -19.18 2.58
CA LEU A 209 -19.83 -19.66 1.97
C LEU A 209 -19.84 -21.17 1.77
N ASP A 210 -18.69 -21.76 1.40
CA ASP A 210 -18.58 -23.21 1.25
C ASP A 210 -18.58 -23.93 2.60
N LEU A 211 -17.94 -23.39 3.61
CA LEU A 211 -18.01 -23.92 4.98
C LEU A 211 -19.43 -23.89 5.54
N ASP A 212 -20.19 -22.86 5.23
CA ASP A 212 -21.59 -22.74 5.69
C ASP A 212 -22.48 -23.83 5.07
N LYS A 213 -22.28 -24.16 3.79
CA LYS A 213 -23.00 -25.27 3.09
C LYS A 213 -22.70 -26.65 3.67
N LEU A 214 -21.49 -26.86 4.23
CA LEU A 214 -21.11 -28.15 4.81
C LEU A 214 -21.73 -28.41 6.20
N ILE A 215 -22.42 -27.44 6.77
CA ILE A 215 -22.94 -27.46 8.14
C ILE A 215 -24.46 -27.66 8.17
N LEU A 216 -25.10 -27.68 7.01
CA LEU A 216 -26.50 -28.09 6.81
C LEU A 216 -26.58 -29.56 6.49
#